data_248e4cb4c632770aa2200dc0b718f301
#
_entry.id   248e4cb4c632770aa2200dc0b718f301
#
_cell.length_a   1.000
_cell.length_b   1.000
_cell.length_c   1.000
_cell.angle_alpha   90.00
_cell.angle_beta   90.00
_cell.angle_gamma   90.00
#
_symmetry.space_group_name_H-M   'P 1'
#
loop_
_entity.id
_entity.type
_entity.pdbx_description
1 polymer ?
#
loop_
_entity_poly.entity_id
_entity_poly.type
_entity_poly.pdbx_seq_one_letter_code
_entity_poly.pdbx_strand_id
1 'polypeptide(L)'
;MSNSNIQSVQKTTTAQAVNGRARLLGVYFTHSATPATLTLKSGGASGTARLTLTSPAAAGSQDLIIPDAGILFESGIHIGVSSAEITSVTLLFEGGAAA
;
A
#
# COMPACT_ATOMS: atom_id res chain seq x y z
N MET A 1 -24.05 14.49 8.92
CA MET A 1 -22.80 13.88 9.40
C MET A 1 -22.35 12.80 8.41
N SER A 2 -21.12 12.85 8.02
CA SER A 2 -20.62 11.80 7.14
C SER A 2 -19.91 10.73 7.98
N ASN A 3 -20.13 9.50 7.60
CA ASN A 3 -19.43 8.36 8.19
C ASN A 3 -18.34 7.94 7.25
N SER A 4 -17.12 7.87 7.76
CA SER A 4 -16.01 7.37 6.99
C SER A 4 -15.73 5.93 7.41
N ASN A 5 -15.63 5.05 6.42
CA ASN A 5 -15.21 3.68 6.63
C ASN A 5 -13.75 3.49 6.24
N ILE A 6 -13.02 4.58 6.15
CA ILE A 6 -11.61 4.53 5.77
C ILE A 6 -10.81 3.98 6.94
N GLN A 7 -10.03 2.96 6.67
CA GLN A 7 -9.15 2.32 7.62
C GLN A 7 -7.71 2.56 7.21
N SER A 8 -6.79 2.35 8.14
CA SER A 8 -5.37 2.46 7.86
C SER A 8 -4.62 1.25 8.39
N VAL A 9 -3.53 0.91 7.73
CA VAL A 9 -2.63 -0.16 8.16
C VAL A 9 -1.22 0.23 7.78
N GLN A 10 -0.27 -0.08 8.67
CA GLN A 10 1.14 0.21 8.44
C GLN A 10 1.95 -1.07 8.53
N LYS A 11 2.86 -1.26 7.58
CA LYS A 11 3.81 -2.36 7.58
C LYS A 11 5.21 -1.81 7.31
N THR A 12 6.22 -2.44 7.87
CA THR A 12 7.61 -2.03 7.67
C THR A 12 8.39 -3.00 6.80
N THR A 13 7.79 -4.12 6.44
CA THR A 13 8.41 -5.14 5.57
C THR A 13 7.34 -5.70 4.63
N THR A 14 7.77 -6.54 3.70
CA THR A 14 6.85 -7.29 2.84
C THR A 14 5.89 -8.09 3.71
N ALA A 15 4.60 -7.88 3.54
CA ALA A 15 3.58 -8.52 4.35
C ALA A 15 2.19 -8.36 3.72
N GLN A 16 1.27 -9.23 4.17
CA GLN A 16 -0.14 -9.04 3.86
C GLN A 16 -0.65 -7.86 4.68
N ALA A 17 -1.23 -6.88 4.02
CA ALA A 17 -1.72 -5.68 4.69
C ALA A 17 -3.21 -5.71 4.93
N VAL A 18 -3.99 -6.19 3.96
CA VAL A 18 -5.45 -6.22 4.05
C VAL A 18 -5.95 -7.58 3.59
N ASN A 19 -6.88 -8.15 4.35
CA ASN A 19 -7.56 -9.39 3.97
C ASN A 19 -8.95 -9.07 3.46
N GLY A 20 -9.36 -9.75 2.40
CA GLY A 20 -10.68 -9.57 1.82
C GLY A 20 -10.72 -8.44 0.81
N ARG A 21 -11.84 -8.31 0.14
CA ARG A 21 -12.03 -7.30 -0.90
C ARG A 21 -11.96 -5.90 -0.32
N ALA A 22 -11.13 -5.06 -0.91
CA ALA A 22 -10.90 -3.70 -0.40
C ALA A 22 -10.63 -2.74 -1.55
N ARG A 23 -10.82 -1.45 -1.29
CA ARG A 23 -10.45 -0.38 -2.21
C ARG A 23 -9.34 0.45 -1.57
N LEU A 24 -8.26 0.62 -2.31
CA LEU A 24 -7.12 1.42 -1.86
C LEU A 24 -7.38 2.88 -2.18
N LEU A 25 -7.36 3.72 -1.16
CA LEU A 25 -7.63 5.15 -1.30
C LEU A 25 -6.39 6.01 -1.21
N GLY A 26 -5.34 5.52 -0.60
CA GLY A 26 -4.11 6.27 -0.51
C GLY A 26 -2.95 5.44 -0.03
N VAL A 27 -1.75 5.88 -0.35
CA VAL A 27 -0.50 5.24 0.03
C VAL A 27 0.46 6.31 0.53
N TYR A 28 1.11 6.04 1.65
CA TYR A 28 2.19 6.88 2.14
C TYR A 28 3.34 5.95 2.51
N PHE A 29 4.52 6.21 1.99
CA PHE A 29 5.67 5.40 2.36
C PHE A 29 6.90 6.25 2.57
N THR A 30 7.78 5.77 3.44
CA THR A 30 9.05 6.41 3.73
C THR A 30 10.17 5.56 3.16
N HIS A 31 11.26 6.20 2.78
CA HIS A 31 12.37 5.52 2.12
C HIS A 31 13.70 6.19 2.42
N SER A 32 14.77 5.42 2.22
CA SER A 32 16.13 5.94 2.33
C SER A 32 16.56 6.60 1.01
N ALA A 33 17.83 6.93 0.90
CA ALA A 33 18.37 7.58 -0.29
C ALA A 33 18.62 6.62 -1.46
N THR A 34 18.47 5.30 -1.26
CA THR A 34 18.65 4.31 -2.31
C THR A 34 17.30 3.99 -2.94
N PRO A 35 17.14 4.09 -4.28
CA PRO A 35 15.87 3.77 -4.91
C PRO A 35 15.43 2.33 -4.66
N ALA A 36 14.13 2.17 -4.45
CA ALA A 36 13.51 0.86 -4.25
C ALA A 36 12.10 0.87 -4.81
N THR A 37 11.51 -0.30 -4.95
CA THR A 37 10.18 -0.44 -5.54
C THR A 37 9.20 -0.99 -4.52
N LEU A 38 8.04 -0.34 -4.44
CA LEU A 38 6.90 -0.79 -3.66
C LEU A 38 5.86 -1.33 -4.62
N THR A 39 5.42 -2.56 -4.42
CA THR A 39 4.40 -3.20 -5.24
C THR A 39 3.22 -3.61 -4.37
N LEU A 40 2.01 -3.25 -4.78
CA LEU A 40 0.79 -3.67 -4.11
C LEU A 40 0.06 -4.67 -5.00
N LYS A 41 -0.15 -5.87 -4.47
CA LYS A 41 -0.74 -6.99 -5.21
C LYS A 41 -2.09 -7.35 -4.66
N SER A 42 -3.00 -7.75 -5.54
CA SER A 42 -4.30 -8.28 -5.13
C SER A 42 -4.17 -9.77 -4.85
N GLY A 43 -4.47 -10.16 -3.62
CA GLY A 43 -4.40 -11.55 -3.20
C GLY A 43 -3.31 -11.77 -2.17
N GLY A 44 -2.17 -12.18 -2.61
CA GLY A 44 -1.03 -12.46 -1.73
C GLY A 44 0.27 -12.24 -2.49
N ALA A 45 1.34 -12.86 -2.02
CA ALA A 45 2.66 -12.67 -2.60
C ALA A 45 2.72 -13.05 -4.09
N SER A 46 1.89 -13.98 -4.53
CA SER A 46 1.81 -14.36 -5.94
C SER A 46 0.61 -13.75 -6.66
N GLY A 47 -0.04 -12.77 -6.06
CA GLY A 47 -1.18 -12.11 -6.68
C GLY A 47 -0.80 -11.16 -7.80
N THR A 48 -1.80 -10.56 -8.41
CA THR A 48 -1.62 -9.61 -9.51
C THR A 48 -1.22 -8.24 -8.98
N ALA A 49 -0.15 -7.67 -9.51
CA ALA A 49 0.26 -6.32 -9.14
C ALA A 49 -0.75 -5.31 -9.69
N ARG A 50 -1.26 -4.46 -8.81
CA ARG A 50 -2.23 -3.42 -9.16
C ARG A 50 -1.62 -2.03 -9.13
N LEU A 51 -0.56 -1.83 -8.36
CA LEU A 51 0.09 -0.54 -8.22
C LEU A 51 1.56 -0.76 -7.93
N THR A 52 2.42 -0.06 -8.65
CA THR A 52 3.87 -0.11 -8.45
C THR A 52 4.39 1.31 -8.32
N LEU A 53 5.13 1.57 -7.25
CA LEU A 53 5.72 2.88 -6.98
C LEU A 53 7.22 2.70 -6.78
N THR A 54 8.00 3.67 -7.27
CA THR A 54 9.46 3.63 -7.14
C THR A 54 9.91 4.86 -6.35
N SER A 55 10.78 4.66 -5.36
CA SER A 55 11.31 5.76 -4.58
C SER A 55 12.47 6.42 -5.31
N PRO A 56 12.66 7.75 -5.12
CA PRO A 56 13.77 8.46 -5.72
C PRO A 56 15.09 8.20 -4.96
N ALA A 57 16.19 8.67 -5.53
CA ALA A 57 17.53 8.54 -4.93
C ALA A 57 17.77 9.61 -3.86
N ALA A 58 16.79 9.84 -2.99
CA ALA A 58 16.88 10.80 -1.91
C ALA A 58 15.99 10.33 -0.78
N ALA A 59 16.49 10.38 0.46
CA ALA A 59 15.69 9.98 1.62
C ALA A 59 14.49 10.90 1.80
N GLY A 60 13.38 10.34 2.27
CA GLY A 60 12.18 11.12 2.51
C GLY A 60 10.93 10.26 2.50
N SER A 61 9.85 10.83 2.01
CA SER A 61 8.58 10.14 1.94
C SER A 61 7.87 10.48 0.63
N GLN A 62 6.99 9.58 0.21
CA GLN A 62 6.14 9.76 -0.95
C GLN A 62 4.72 9.43 -0.55
N ASP A 63 3.76 10.12 -1.15
CA ASP A 63 2.36 9.81 -0.92
C ASP A 63 1.60 9.85 -2.24
N LEU A 64 0.51 9.11 -2.28
CA LEU A 64 -0.38 9.06 -3.43
C LEU A 64 -1.81 9.01 -2.91
N ILE A 65 -2.62 9.96 -3.36
CA ILE A 65 -4.05 9.98 -3.07
C ILE A 65 -4.77 9.53 -4.33
N ILE A 66 -5.61 8.53 -4.19
CA ILE A 66 -6.34 7.95 -5.32
C ILE A 66 -7.76 8.52 -5.30
N PRO A 67 -8.19 9.19 -6.38
CA PRO A 67 -9.50 9.83 -6.40
C PRO A 67 -10.64 8.83 -6.53
N ASP A 68 -11.85 9.34 -6.33
CA ASP A 68 -13.10 8.60 -6.45
C ASP A 68 -13.15 7.42 -5.49
N ALA A 69 -13.44 6.22 -5.98
CA ALA A 69 -13.59 5.04 -5.17
C ALA A 69 -12.28 4.26 -5.01
N GLY A 70 -11.16 4.83 -5.46
CA GLY A 70 -9.87 4.19 -5.32
C GLY A 70 -9.64 3.03 -6.29
N ILE A 71 -8.65 2.20 -5.97
CA ILE A 71 -8.31 1.02 -6.78
C ILE A 71 -8.86 -0.22 -6.08
N LEU A 72 -9.59 -1.04 -6.82
CA LEU A 72 -10.16 -2.27 -6.29
C LEU A 72 -9.10 -3.38 -6.18
N PHE A 73 -9.00 -3.95 -4.99
CA PHE A 73 -8.22 -5.16 -4.73
C PHE A 73 -9.20 -6.23 -4.31
N GLU A 74 -9.50 -7.17 -5.21
CA GLU A 74 -10.57 -8.11 -4.99
C GLU A 74 -10.28 -9.15 -3.91
N SER A 75 -9.02 -9.48 -3.68
CA SER A 75 -8.63 -10.54 -2.78
C SER A 75 -7.70 -10.07 -1.67
N GLY A 76 -7.76 -8.81 -1.33
CA GLY A 76 -6.88 -8.23 -0.32
C GLY A 76 -5.69 -7.51 -0.92
N ILE A 77 -4.89 -6.90 -0.05
CA ILE A 77 -3.74 -6.12 -0.48
C ILE A 77 -2.48 -6.70 0.15
N HIS A 78 -1.52 -7.08 -0.69
CA HIS A 78 -0.22 -7.56 -0.25
C HIS A 78 0.83 -6.52 -0.60
N ILE A 79 1.60 -6.11 0.40
CA ILE A 79 2.70 -5.14 0.22
C ILE A 79 3.98 -5.91 -0.08
N GLY A 80 4.62 -5.57 -1.20
CA GLY A 80 5.93 -6.09 -1.53
C GLY A 80 6.93 -4.95 -1.63
N VAL A 81 8.01 -5.01 -0.86
CA VAL A 81 9.09 -4.04 -0.94
C VAL A 81 10.32 -4.74 -1.50
N SER A 82 10.98 -4.10 -2.47
CA SER A 82 12.11 -4.71 -3.14
C SER A 82 13.35 -4.79 -2.24
N SER A 83 13.41 -3.97 -1.19
CA SER A 83 14.51 -3.97 -0.24
C SER A 83 14.13 -3.24 1.03
N ALA A 84 14.99 -3.31 2.05
CA ALA A 84 14.78 -2.59 3.31
C ALA A 84 14.92 -1.08 3.15
N GLU A 85 15.23 -0.59 1.96
CA GLU A 85 15.29 0.85 1.69
C GLU A 85 13.92 1.52 1.77
N ILE A 86 12.84 0.78 1.58
CA ILE A 86 11.51 1.26 1.92
C ILE A 86 11.29 0.92 3.39
N THR A 87 11.22 1.95 4.23
CA THR A 87 11.26 1.78 5.68
C THR A 87 9.89 1.63 6.32
N SER A 88 8.85 2.18 5.70
CA SER A 88 7.48 1.97 6.16
C SER A 88 6.50 2.23 5.04
N VAL A 89 5.34 1.56 5.10
CA VAL A 89 4.26 1.75 4.14
C VAL A 89 2.95 1.83 4.92
N THR A 90 2.21 2.90 4.70
CA THR A 90 0.89 3.08 5.30
C THR A 90 -0.14 3.12 4.18
N LEU A 91 -1.16 2.29 4.29
CA LEU A 91 -2.26 2.25 3.33
C LEU A 91 -3.51 2.81 3.96
N LEU A 92 -4.25 3.59 3.18
CA LEU A 92 -5.61 4.01 3.51
C LEU A 92 -6.55 3.22 2.61
N PHE A 93 -7.50 2.52 3.21
CA PHE A 93 -8.36 1.62 2.44
C PHE A 93 -9.76 1.57 3.02
N GLU A 94 -10.68 1.03 2.25
CA GLU A 94 -12.06 0.82 2.64
C GLU A 94 -12.47 -0.59 2.30
N GLY A 95 -13.23 -1.23 3.18
CA GLY A 95 -13.57 -2.65 3.03
C GLY A 95 -12.44 -3.52 3.53
N GLY A 96 -12.66 -4.83 3.59
CA GLY A 96 -11.66 -5.77 4.09
C GLY A 96 -11.35 -5.58 5.56
N ALA A 97 -10.24 -6.15 5.99
CA ALA A 97 -9.77 -6.06 7.37
C ALA A 97 -8.24 -5.99 7.38
N ALA A 98 -7.69 -5.09 8.19
CA ALA A 98 -6.24 -4.99 8.36
C ALA A 98 -5.68 -6.32 8.90
N ALA A 99 -4.59 -6.74 8.29
CA ALA A 99 -3.95 -8.01 8.64
C ALA A 99 -2.93 -7.84 9.75
#